data_7108c1103328917c3ad1672f2fea0ead
#
_entry.id   7108c1103328917c3ad1672f2fea0ead
#
_cell.length_a   1.000
_cell.length_b   1.000
_cell.length_c   1.000
_cell.angle_alpha   90.00
_cell.angle_beta   90.00
_cell.angle_gamma   90.00
#
_symmetry.space_group_name_H-M   'P 1'
#
loop_
_entity.id
_entity.type
_entity.pdbx_description
1 polymer ?
#
loop_
_entity_poly.entity_id
_entity_poly.type
_entity_poly.pdbx_seq_one_letter_code
_entity_poly.pdbx_strand_id
1 'polypeptide(L)'
;MNNLEILKALNLEIFTRDELTEIFKGVEKDLNILIYAKKEFNYSQMEQIRLGLESNVDVSIYAKPDYNEYQMTQIRIGLEKDLDISIYAKPEYTWFQMKEIRLGLEKNLDVSVYAKLEIESLQMKEIRLDLEEKLNNNFSDEKTIKKDFDISHFSEYNFNIFQMNEIKSGFEKNLDVLIYAKPEFDGNQMREIKLGLESNLDVSVY
;
A
#
# COMPACT_ATOMS: atom_id res chain seq x y z
N MET A 1 0.42 21.98 31.98
CA MET A 1 -0.38 21.03 32.80
C MET A 1 0.35 19.70 32.74
N ASN A 2 0.67 19.10 33.88
CA ASN A 2 1.30 17.77 33.87
C ASN A 2 0.24 16.69 33.63
N ASN A 3 0.66 15.48 33.28
CA ASN A 3 -0.28 14.40 32.94
C ASN A 3 -1.20 14.01 34.10
N LEU A 4 -0.78 14.19 35.37
CA LEU A 4 -1.62 13.93 36.53
C LEU A 4 -2.76 14.93 36.69
N GLU A 5 -2.50 16.20 36.36
CA GLU A 5 -3.55 17.26 36.32
C GLU A 5 -4.52 17.00 35.18
N ILE A 6 -4.02 16.57 34.03
CA ILE A 6 -4.85 16.19 32.87
C ILE A 6 -5.76 15.02 33.24
N LEU A 7 -5.23 13.95 33.84
CA LEU A 7 -6.03 12.79 34.28
C LEU A 7 -7.14 13.17 35.26
N LYS A 8 -6.87 14.10 36.18
CA LYS A 8 -7.89 14.58 37.12
C LYS A 8 -8.99 15.40 36.46
N ALA A 9 -8.68 16.04 35.33
CA ALA A 9 -9.64 16.83 34.54
C ALA A 9 -10.45 16.01 33.54
N LEU A 10 -9.94 14.81 33.16
CA LEU A 10 -10.62 13.90 32.25
C LEU A 10 -11.75 13.15 32.99
N ASN A 11 -12.92 13.04 32.35
CA ASN A 11 -13.96 12.12 32.79
C ASN A 11 -13.57 10.68 32.39
N LEU A 12 -12.86 9.98 33.27
CA LEU A 12 -12.35 8.63 32.96
C LEU A 12 -13.45 7.57 32.85
N GLU A 13 -14.65 7.82 33.39
CA GLU A 13 -15.78 6.88 33.35
C GLU A 13 -16.32 6.65 31.93
N ILE A 14 -16.05 7.56 31.00
CA ILE A 14 -16.50 7.40 29.61
C ILE A 14 -15.65 6.40 28.82
N PHE A 15 -14.43 6.09 29.28
CA PHE A 15 -13.50 5.23 28.56
C PHE A 15 -13.65 3.76 28.98
N THR A 16 -13.48 2.86 28.03
CA THR A 16 -13.39 1.43 28.28
C THR A 16 -12.09 1.08 29.00
N ARG A 17 -12.01 -0.14 29.53
CA ARG A 17 -10.80 -0.63 30.20
C ARG A 17 -9.56 -0.60 29.28
N ASP A 18 -9.75 -0.96 28.01
CA ASP A 18 -8.66 -1.02 27.03
C ASP A 18 -8.21 0.39 26.61
N GLU A 19 -9.16 1.32 26.41
CA GLU A 19 -8.85 2.73 26.18
C GLU A 19 -8.08 3.36 27.37
N LEU A 20 -8.51 3.09 28.60
CA LEU A 20 -7.81 3.53 29.81
C LEU A 20 -6.39 2.97 29.89
N THR A 21 -6.20 1.71 29.49
CA THR A 21 -4.87 1.10 29.43
C THR A 21 -3.93 1.89 28.54
N GLU A 22 -4.39 2.30 27.35
CA GLU A 22 -3.56 3.10 26.43
C GLU A 22 -3.30 4.53 26.97
N ILE A 23 -4.29 5.13 27.62
CA ILE A 23 -4.13 6.43 28.29
C ILE A 23 -3.07 6.35 29.39
N PHE A 24 -3.14 5.34 30.27
CA PHE A 24 -2.18 5.18 31.38
C PHE A 24 -0.77 4.87 30.88
N LYS A 25 -0.60 4.05 29.85
CA LYS A 25 0.71 3.83 29.19
C LYS A 25 1.34 5.15 28.70
N GLY A 26 0.53 6.07 28.17
CA GLY A 26 1.03 7.37 27.75
C GLY A 26 1.42 8.28 28.93
N VAL A 27 0.66 8.21 30.03
CA VAL A 27 1.00 8.92 31.27
C VAL A 27 2.34 8.44 31.83
N GLU A 28 2.56 7.13 31.89
CA GLU A 28 3.80 6.51 32.38
C GLU A 28 5.03 6.96 31.57
N LYS A 29 4.83 7.27 30.29
CA LYS A 29 5.89 7.73 29.38
C LYS A 29 5.93 9.26 29.20
N ASP A 30 5.17 9.99 30.01
CA ASP A 30 5.05 11.46 29.97
C ASP A 30 4.67 12.02 28.59
N LEU A 31 3.83 11.29 27.85
CA LEU A 31 3.36 11.70 26.51
C LEU A 31 2.18 12.66 26.63
N ASN A 32 1.96 13.48 25.58
CA ASN A 32 0.78 14.35 25.51
C ASN A 32 -0.50 13.54 25.23
N ILE A 33 -1.12 13.03 26.29
CA ILE A 33 -2.33 12.20 26.21
C ILE A 33 -3.55 12.94 25.67
N LEU A 34 -3.60 14.28 25.71
CA LEU A 34 -4.72 15.07 25.19
C LEU A 34 -4.91 14.92 23.66
N ILE A 35 -3.90 14.43 22.97
CA ILE A 35 -3.99 14.19 21.52
C ILE A 35 -4.96 13.05 21.23
N TYR A 36 -4.95 11.99 22.07
CA TYR A 36 -5.69 10.76 21.78
C TYR A 36 -6.67 10.31 22.89
N ALA A 37 -6.61 10.84 24.10
CA ALA A 37 -7.58 10.54 25.15
C ALA A 37 -8.94 11.20 24.86
N LYS A 38 -9.59 10.77 23.78
CA LYS A 38 -10.84 11.31 23.23
C LYS A 38 -11.75 10.15 22.80
N LYS A 39 -13.06 10.29 23.00
CA LYS A 39 -14.03 9.23 22.65
C LYS A 39 -14.22 8.97 21.16
N GLU A 40 -13.69 9.84 20.32
CA GLU A 40 -13.68 9.66 18.89
C GLU A 40 -12.70 8.58 18.42
N PHE A 41 -11.75 8.17 19.28
CA PHE A 41 -10.79 7.10 19.00
C PHE A 41 -11.13 5.83 19.79
N ASN A 42 -11.06 4.68 19.14
CA ASN A 42 -11.07 3.39 19.83
C ASN A 42 -9.67 3.09 20.42
N TYR A 43 -9.58 2.03 21.25
CA TYR A 43 -8.31 1.69 21.91
C TYR A 43 -7.16 1.39 20.93
N SER A 44 -7.45 0.76 19.77
CA SER A 44 -6.42 0.45 18.76
C SER A 44 -5.92 1.71 18.04
N GLN A 45 -6.81 2.69 17.79
CA GLN A 45 -6.41 4.00 17.27
C GLN A 45 -5.58 4.77 18.29
N MET A 46 -6.00 4.77 19.57
CA MET A 46 -5.23 5.37 20.67
C MET A 46 -3.84 4.76 20.78
N GLU A 47 -3.72 3.43 20.66
CA GLU A 47 -2.43 2.73 20.63
C GLU A 47 -1.54 3.24 19.49
N GLN A 48 -2.06 3.35 18.26
CA GLN A 48 -1.25 3.82 17.12
C GLN A 48 -0.77 5.26 17.31
N ILE A 49 -1.63 6.14 17.87
CA ILE A 49 -1.25 7.52 18.16
C ILE A 49 -0.19 7.56 19.28
N ARG A 50 -0.38 6.80 20.36
CA ARG A 50 0.60 6.69 21.46
C ARG A 50 1.96 6.20 20.94
N LEU A 51 1.99 5.13 20.15
CA LEU A 51 3.22 4.61 19.56
C LEU A 51 3.94 5.65 18.68
N GLY A 52 3.21 6.44 17.92
CA GLY A 52 3.80 7.55 17.15
C GLY A 52 4.39 8.65 18.03
N LEU A 53 3.72 9.00 19.14
CA LEU A 53 4.26 9.94 20.12
C LEU A 53 5.54 9.39 20.79
N GLU A 54 5.59 8.08 21.07
CA GLU A 54 6.79 7.42 21.60
C GLU A 54 7.95 7.46 20.60
N SER A 55 7.66 7.29 19.31
CA SER A 55 8.65 7.39 18.22
C SER A 55 8.98 8.84 17.82
N ASN A 56 8.36 9.83 18.50
CA ASN A 56 8.52 11.26 18.21
C ASN A 56 8.23 11.66 16.76
N VAL A 57 7.24 11.02 16.14
CA VAL A 57 6.76 11.40 14.80
C VAL A 57 5.56 12.34 14.89
N ASP A 58 5.29 13.09 13.83
CA ASP A 58 4.13 14.00 13.77
C ASP A 58 2.81 13.22 13.64
N VAL A 59 2.21 12.92 14.78
CA VAL A 59 0.93 12.20 14.84
C VAL A 59 -0.26 13.03 14.33
N SER A 60 -0.14 14.36 14.21
CA SER A 60 -1.25 15.23 13.77
C SER A 60 -1.73 14.89 12.36
N ILE A 61 -0.90 14.25 11.58
CA ILE A 61 -1.20 13.82 10.22
C ILE A 61 -2.29 12.75 10.21
N TYR A 62 -2.24 11.79 11.15
CA TYR A 62 -3.12 10.62 11.18
C TYR A 62 -3.97 10.47 12.46
N ALA A 63 -3.75 11.26 13.49
CA ALA A 63 -4.60 11.28 14.71
C ALA A 63 -5.97 11.92 14.39
N LYS A 64 -6.71 11.29 13.50
CA LYS A 64 -8.03 11.69 12.97
C LYS A 64 -8.96 10.49 12.93
N PRO A 65 -10.23 10.63 13.32
CA PRO A 65 -11.19 9.51 13.34
C PRO A 65 -11.41 8.85 11.96
N ASP A 66 -11.15 9.59 10.87
CA ASP A 66 -11.34 9.10 9.50
C ASP A 66 -10.36 7.99 9.10
N TYR A 67 -9.25 7.84 9.83
CA TYR A 67 -8.33 6.71 9.66
C TYR A 67 -8.66 5.59 10.62
N ASN A 68 -8.80 4.37 10.12
CA ASN A 68 -8.82 3.20 11.01
C ASN A 68 -7.40 2.87 11.53
N GLU A 69 -7.32 2.01 12.55
CA GLU A 69 -6.05 1.63 13.19
C GLU A 69 -5.01 1.03 12.24
N TYR A 70 -5.46 0.31 11.21
CA TYR A 70 -4.55 -0.27 10.20
C TYR A 70 -3.97 0.80 9.28
N GLN A 71 -4.78 1.79 8.87
CA GLN A 71 -4.31 2.94 8.10
C GLN A 71 -3.33 3.78 8.92
N MET A 72 -3.69 4.08 10.20
CA MET A 72 -2.80 4.77 11.13
C MET A 72 -1.46 4.06 11.28
N THR A 73 -1.48 2.70 11.34
CA THR A 73 -0.26 1.87 11.38
C THR A 73 0.62 2.11 10.16
N GLN A 74 0.04 2.13 8.94
CA GLN A 74 0.84 2.33 7.72
C GLN A 74 1.45 3.73 7.66
N ILE A 75 0.71 4.76 8.08
CA ILE A 75 1.20 6.14 8.10
C ILE A 75 2.30 6.29 9.16
N ARG A 76 2.08 5.78 10.38
CA ARG A 76 3.08 5.82 11.46
C ARG A 76 4.40 5.17 11.04
N ILE A 77 4.36 3.95 10.50
CA ILE A 77 5.56 3.25 10.03
C ILE A 77 6.28 4.05 8.93
N GLY A 78 5.53 4.69 8.04
CA GLY A 78 6.12 5.55 7.02
C GLY A 78 6.84 6.76 7.60
N LEU A 79 6.24 7.43 8.60
CA LEU A 79 6.85 8.54 9.32
C LEU A 79 8.11 8.10 10.10
N GLU A 80 8.06 6.94 10.78
CA GLU A 80 9.20 6.38 11.50
C GLU A 80 10.41 6.06 10.59
N LYS A 81 10.13 5.86 9.29
CA LYS A 81 11.15 5.59 8.26
C LYS A 81 11.47 6.80 7.38
N ASP A 82 10.97 7.98 7.74
CA ASP A 82 11.17 9.24 6.99
C ASP A 82 10.75 9.14 5.51
N LEU A 83 9.66 8.42 5.23
CA LEU A 83 9.13 8.25 3.88
C LEU A 83 8.19 9.41 3.51
N ASP A 84 8.05 9.69 2.22
CA ASP A 84 7.03 10.63 1.72
C ASP A 84 5.62 10.02 1.83
N ILE A 85 5.02 10.19 3.00
CA ILE A 85 3.68 9.69 3.29
C ILE A 85 2.58 10.48 2.59
N SER A 86 2.87 11.66 2.03
CA SER A 86 1.88 12.52 1.35
C SER A 86 1.21 11.82 0.17
N ILE A 87 1.89 10.84 -0.40
CA ILE A 87 1.42 10.04 -1.52
C ILE A 87 0.22 9.20 -1.12
N TYR A 88 0.23 8.59 0.10
CA TYR A 88 -0.76 7.60 0.51
C TYR A 88 -1.51 7.91 1.81
N ALA A 89 -1.11 8.90 2.61
CA ALA A 89 -1.81 9.29 3.84
C ALA A 89 -3.13 10.00 3.52
N LYS A 90 -4.06 9.27 2.92
CA LYS A 90 -5.39 9.71 2.48
C LYS A 90 -6.42 8.66 2.91
N PRO A 91 -7.50 9.02 3.64
CA PRO A 91 -8.50 8.05 4.14
C PRO A 91 -9.14 7.18 3.06
N GLU A 92 -9.13 7.65 1.80
CA GLU A 92 -9.70 6.95 0.65
C GLU A 92 -8.91 5.69 0.27
N TYR A 93 -7.61 5.64 0.56
CA TYR A 93 -6.84 4.41 0.38
C TYR A 93 -7.18 3.39 1.45
N THR A 94 -7.40 2.15 1.05
CA THR A 94 -7.45 1.04 2.00
C THR A 94 -6.07 0.86 2.66
N TRP A 95 -6.03 0.29 3.86
CA TRP A 95 -4.75 0.04 4.54
C TRP A 95 -3.84 -0.92 3.75
N PHE A 96 -4.42 -1.82 2.94
CA PHE A 96 -3.67 -2.70 2.03
C PHE A 96 -2.98 -1.92 0.91
N GLN A 97 -3.68 -0.95 0.29
CA GLN A 97 -3.10 -0.07 -0.71
C GLN A 97 -1.98 0.79 -0.11
N MET A 98 -2.25 1.41 1.06
CA MET A 98 -1.23 2.18 1.79
C MET A 98 0.01 1.34 2.08
N LYS A 99 -0.16 0.06 2.48
CA LYS A 99 0.93 -0.88 2.73
C LYS A 99 1.79 -1.10 1.48
N GLU A 100 1.17 -1.37 0.33
CA GLU A 100 1.92 -1.65 -0.89
C GLU A 100 2.68 -0.40 -1.39
N ILE A 101 2.08 0.79 -1.26
CA ILE A 101 2.75 2.06 -1.58
C ILE A 101 3.93 2.28 -0.63
N ARG A 102 3.73 2.14 0.70
CA ARG A 102 4.79 2.29 1.69
C ARG A 102 5.96 1.32 1.42
N LEU A 103 5.67 0.04 1.15
CA LEU A 103 6.71 -0.94 0.84
C LEU A 103 7.50 -0.59 -0.42
N GLY A 104 6.87 0.02 -1.43
CA GLY A 104 7.57 0.53 -2.60
C GLY A 104 8.49 1.70 -2.27
N LEU A 105 7.99 2.66 -1.48
CA LEU A 105 8.80 3.80 -1.00
C LEU A 105 10.01 3.35 -0.17
N GLU A 106 9.86 2.32 0.69
CA GLU A 106 10.97 1.75 1.47
C GLU A 106 12.11 1.20 0.58
N LYS A 107 11.78 0.84 -0.63
CA LYS A 107 12.74 0.31 -1.61
C LYS A 107 13.14 1.33 -2.68
N ASN A 108 12.76 2.60 -2.51
CA ASN A 108 13.00 3.69 -3.44
C ASN A 108 12.47 3.42 -4.85
N LEU A 109 11.33 2.70 -4.95
CA LEU A 109 10.66 2.46 -6.21
C LEU A 109 9.84 3.68 -6.63
N ASP A 110 9.65 3.87 -7.94
CA ASP A 110 8.68 4.84 -8.46
C ASP A 110 7.26 4.33 -8.22
N VAL A 111 6.68 4.73 -7.09
CA VAL A 111 5.31 4.33 -6.72
C VAL A 111 4.24 5.08 -7.51
N SER A 112 4.58 6.13 -8.25
CA SER A 112 3.60 6.95 -9.01
C SER A 112 2.86 6.13 -10.06
N VAL A 113 3.49 5.07 -10.55
CA VAL A 113 2.90 4.17 -11.55
C VAL A 113 1.70 3.39 -11.01
N TYR A 114 1.61 3.15 -9.68
CA TYR A 114 0.54 2.35 -9.09
C TYR A 114 -0.15 2.99 -7.87
N ALA A 115 0.35 4.08 -7.31
CA ALA A 115 -0.27 4.78 -6.18
C ALA A 115 -1.53 5.55 -6.63
N LYS A 116 -2.54 4.82 -7.09
CA LYS A 116 -3.81 5.34 -7.63
C LYS A 116 -4.97 4.63 -6.94
N LEU A 117 -6.03 5.35 -6.58
CA LEU A 117 -7.16 4.82 -5.82
C LEU A 117 -7.90 3.68 -6.54
N GLU A 118 -7.95 3.76 -7.87
CA GLU A 118 -8.60 2.78 -8.74
C GLU A 118 -7.84 1.46 -8.87
N ILE A 119 -6.57 1.39 -8.46
CA ILE A 119 -5.76 0.18 -8.53
C ILE A 119 -5.96 -0.63 -7.24
N GLU A 120 -6.44 -1.86 -7.38
CA GLU A 120 -6.62 -2.77 -6.25
C GLU A 120 -5.28 -3.13 -5.57
N SER A 121 -5.32 -3.35 -4.26
CA SER A 121 -4.11 -3.60 -3.46
C SER A 121 -3.28 -4.80 -3.93
N LEU A 122 -3.94 -5.83 -4.46
CA LEU A 122 -3.28 -7.02 -5.01
C LEU A 122 -2.53 -6.67 -6.30
N GLN A 123 -3.14 -5.88 -7.16
CA GLN A 123 -2.51 -5.37 -8.37
C GLN A 123 -1.33 -4.44 -8.05
N MET A 124 -1.49 -3.53 -7.07
CA MET A 124 -0.37 -2.71 -6.56
C MET A 124 0.80 -3.57 -6.11
N LYS A 125 0.52 -4.65 -5.36
CA LYS A 125 1.55 -5.59 -4.89
C LYS A 125 2.32 -6.20 -6.05
N GLU A 126 1.65 -6.60 -7.11
CA GLU A 126 2.31 -7.22 -8.26
C GLU A 126 3.16 -6.24 -9.03
N ILE A 127 2.65 -5.02 -9.28
CA ILE A 127 3.44 -3.96 -9.91
C ILE A 127 4.69 -3.66 -9.06
N ARG A 128 4.54 -3.56 -7.74
CA ARG A 128 5.67 -3.35 -6.84
C ARG A 128 6.72 -4.47 -6.95
N LEU A 129 6.29 -5.74 -6.93
CA LEU A 129 7.21 -6.88 -7.04
C LEU A 129 7.95 -6.90 -8.38
N ASP A 130 7.27 -6.56 -9.47
CA ASP A 130 7.88 -6.45 -10.79
C ASP A 130 8.93 -5.32 -10.84
N LEU A 131 8.63 -4.17 -10.24
CA LEU A 131 9.60 -3.06 -10.12
C LEU A 131 10.81 -3.45 -9.25
N GLU A 132 10.60 -4.21 -8.16
CA GLU A 132 11.68 -4.73 -7.32
C GLU A 132 12.59 -5.69 -8.08
N GLU A 133 12.02 -6.59 -8.85
CA GLU A 133 12.77 -7.54 -9.68
C GLU A 133 13.61 -6.79 -10.74
N LYS A 134 13.02 -5.80 -11.41
CA LYS A 134 13.74 -4.96 -12.37
C LYS A 134 14.90 -4.21 -11.73
N LEU A 135 14.69 -3.64 -10.53
CA LEU A 135 15.74 -2.95 -9.79
C LEU A 135 16.90 -3.90 -9.47
N ASN A 136 16.61 -5.12 -8.98
CA ASN A 136 17.60 -6.11 -8.63
C ASN A 136 18.38 -6.64 -9.86
N ASN A 137 17.71 -6.80 -11.00
CA ASN A 137 18.33 -7.29 -12.23
C ASN A 137 19.25 -6.23 -12.88
N ASN A 138 19.01 -4.93 -12.67
CA ASN A 138 19.90 -3.87 -13.12
C ASN A 138 21.24 -3.81 -12.36
N PHE A 139 21.37 -4.52 -11.22
CA PHE A 139 22.62 -4.63 -10.45
C PHE A 139 23.43 -5.91 -10.77
N SER A 140 22.90 -6.83 -11.56
CA SER A 140 23.61 -8.06 -11.96
C SER A 140 23.54 -8.21 -13.48
N ASP A 141 24.66 -7.89 -14.13
CA ASP A 141 25.02 -8.19 -15.52
C ASP A 141 24.71 -7.20 -16.63
N GLU A 142 25.78 -6.53 -17.06
CA GLU A 142 26.05 -6.22 -18.48
C GLU A 142 26.09 -7.49 -19.34
N LYS A 143 24.97 -8.16 -19.56
CA LYS A 143 24.76 -9.08 -20.69
C LYS A 143 23.44 -9.83 -20.58
N THR A 144 22.40 -9.24 -21.06
CA THR A 144 21.36 -9.88 -21.89
C THR A 144 20.26 -8.84 -22.10
N ILE A 145 20.11 -8.35 -23.30
CA ILE A 145 18.95 -7.51 -23.70
C ILE A 145 17.72 -8.41 -23.62
N LYS A 146 17.16 -8.52 -22.39
CA LYS A 146 15.75 -8.89 -22.25
C LYS A 146 14.97 -7.60 -22.54
N LYS A 147 14.14 -7.66 -23.54
CA LYS A 147 13.19 -6.59 -23.89
C LYS A 147 12.41 -6.26 -22.62
N ASP A 148 12.65 -5.09 -22.03
CA ASP A 148 11.99 -4.70 -20.78
C ASP A 148 10.47 -4.71 -20.97
N PHE A 149 9.77 -5.43 -20.08
CA PHE A 149 8.32 -5.41 -20.05
C PHE A 149 7.88 -4.05 -19.51
N ASP A 150 7.54 -3.14 -20.41
CA ASP A 150 7.04 -1.83 -20.03
C ASP A 150 5.55 -1.90 -19.70
N ILE A 151 5.27 -2.08 -18.41
CA ILE A 151 3.91 -2.14 -17.88
C ILE A 151 3.17 -0.80 -18.03
N SER A 152 3.90 0.31 -18.23
CA SER A 152 3.29 1.63 -18.42
C SER A 152 2.40 1.66 -19.66
N HIS A 153 2.71 0.86 -20.66
CA HIS A 153 1.87 0.71 -21.85
C HIS A 153 0.46 0.18 -21.53
N PHE A 154 0.32 -0.57 -20.44
CA PHE A 154 -0.94 -1.19 -20.03
C PHE A 154 -1.61 -0.45 -18.86
N SER A 155 -0.98 0.61 -18.32
CA SER A 155 -1.50 1.37 -17.19
C SER A 155 -2.77 2.18 -17.52
N GLU A 156 -3.00 2.47 -18.80
CA GLU A 156 -4.21 3.15 -19.27
C GLU A 156 -5.44 2.21 -19.33
N TYR A 157 -5.19 0.89 -19.28
CA TYR A 157 -6.22 -0.13 -19.34
C TYR A 157 -6.43 -0.72 -17.95
N ASN A 158 -7.67 -0.72 -17.46
CA ASN A 158 -8.03 -1.27 -16.14
C ASN A 158 -8.04 -2.81 -16.15
N PHE A 159 -6.91 -3.42 -16.49
CA PHE A 159 -6.77 -4.87 -16.44
C PHE A 159 -6.83 -5.38 -15.01
N ASN A 160 -7.66 -6.40 -14.77
CA ASN A 160 -7.65 -7.12 -13.50
C ASN A 160 -6.41 -8.02 -13.37
N ILE A 161 -6.22 -8.58 -12.19
CA ILE A 161 -5.08 -9.41 -11.84
C ILE A 161 -4.88 -10.61 -12.80
N PHE A 162 -5.98 -11.28 -13.21
CA PHE A 162 -5.90 -12.45 -14.09
C PHE A 162 -5.44 -12.04 -15.48
N GLN A 163 -5.96 -10.93 -16.02
CA GLN A 163 -5.53 -10.37 -17.29
C GLN A 163 -4.06 -9.98 -17.26
N MET A 164 -3.61 -9.27 -16.22
CA MET A 164 -2.21 -8.87 -16.06
C MET A 164 -1.25 -10.05 -15.97
N ASN A 165 -1.64 -11.14 -15.28
CA ASN A 165 -0.83 -12.35 -15.20
C ASN A 165 -0.67 -13.02 -16.55
N GLU A 166 -1.72 -13.07 -17.37
CA GLU A 166 -1.64 -13.64 -18.72
C GLU A 166 -0.77 -12.78 -19.64
N ILE A 167 -0.87 -11.44 -19.56
CA ILE A 167 -0.01 -10.51 -20.29
C ILE A 167 1.45 -10.69 -19.90
N LYS A 168 1.76 -10.70 -18.60
CA LYS A 168 3.12 -10.90 -18.09
C LYS A 168 3.71 -12.24 -18.53
N SER A 169 2.94 -13.33 -18.36
CA SER A 169 3.37 -14.67 -18.76
C SER A 169 3.67 -14.78 -20.26
N GLY A 170 2.88 -14.13 -21.11
CA GLY A 170 3.15 -14.11 -22.54
C GLY A 170 4.40 -13.32 -22.91
N PHE A 171 4.62 -12.21 -22.23
CA PHE A 171 5.81 -11.40 -22.41
C PHE A 171 7.10 -12.17 -22.02
N GLU A 172 7.07 -12.87 -20.87
CA GLU A 172 8.19 -13.73 -20.41
C GLU A 172 8.55 -14.83 -21.44
N LYS A 173 7.58 -15.25 -22.26
CA LYS A 173 7.74 -16.23 -23.34
C LYS A 173 8.03 -15.58 -24.70
N ASN A 174 8.30 -14.29 -24.76
CA ASN A 174 8.53 -13.50 -25.99
C ASN A 174 7.37 -13.58 -26.99
N LEU A 175 6.13 -13.73 -26.53
CA LEU A 175 4.95 -13.67 -27.38
C LEU A 175 4.55 -12.22 -27.67
N ASP A 176 3.86 -11.99 -28.79
CA ASP A 176 3.27 -10.68 -29.06
C ASP A 176 2.00 -10.51 -28.21
N VAL A 177 2.20 -9.93 -27.02
CA VAL A 177 1.10 -9.72 -26.06
C VAL A 177 0.05 -8.72 -26.54
N LEU A 178 0.38 -7.83 -27.49
CA LEU A 178 -0.55 -6.84 -28.03
C LEU A 178 -1.72 -7.47 -28.78
N ILE A 179 -1.58 -8.72 -29.20
CA ILE A 179 -2.64 -9.47 -29.88
C ILE A 179 -3.83 -9.68 -28.93
N TYR A 180 -3.56 -9.96 -27.64
CA TYR A 180 -4.60 -10.31 -26.67
C TYR A 180 -4.70 -9.39 -25.45
N ALA A 181 -3.74 -8.50 -25.22
CA ALA A 181 -3.79 -7.51 -24.15
C ALA A 181 -4.81 -6.40 -24.48
N LYS A 182 -6.06 -6.76 -24.54
CA LYS A 182 -7.18 -5.88 -24.87
C LYS A 182 -8.23 -5.92 -23.76
N PRO A 183 -8.77 -4.76 -23.31
CA PRO A 183 -9.72 -4.69 -22.20
C PRO A 183 -11.00 -5.51 -22.40
N GLU A 184 -11.38 -5.75 -23.65
CA GLU A 184 -12.55 -6.55 -24.01
C GLU A 184 -12.38 -8.05 -23.78
N PHE A 185 -11.15 -8.55 -23.63
CA PHE A 185 -10.89 -9.96 -23.33
C PHE A 185 -10.79 -10.17 -21.82
N ASP A 186 -11.51 -11.13 -21.30
CA ASP A 186 -11.30 -11.58 -19.92
C ASP A 186 -10.01 -12.42 -19.77
N GLY A 187 -9.61 -12.72 -18.53
CA GLY A 187 -8.37 -13.45 -18.28
C GLY A 187 -8.34 -14.85 -18.89
N ASN A 188 -9.49 -15.53 -19.02
CA ASN A 188 -9.57 -16.84 -19.67
C ASN A 188 -9.39 -16.74 -21.18
N GLN A 189 -10.03 -15.76 -21.82
CA GLN A 189 -9.87 -15.49 -23.23
C GLN A 189 -8.41 -15.14 -23.56
N MET A 190 -7.78 -14.27 -22.76
CA MET A 190 -6.35 -13.95 -22.92
C MET A 190 -5.48 -15.21 -22.81
N ARG A 191 -5.78 -16.08 -21.86
CA ARG A 191 -5.07 -17.34 -21.66
C ARG A 191 -5.18 -18.26 -22.88
N GLU A 192 -6.37 -18.43 -23.45
CA GLU A 192 -6.56 -19.30 -24.63
C GLU A 192 -5.82 -18.75 -25.85
N ILE A 193 -5.89 -17.44 -26.08
CA ILE A 193 -5.13 -16.81 -27.19
C ILE A 193 -3.63 -16.98 -26.97
N LYS A 194 -3.14 -16.76 -25.73
CA LYS A 194 -1.73 -16.97 -25.37
C LYS A 194 -1.28 -18.42 -25.66
N LEU A 195 -2.07 -19.42 -25.26
CA LEU A 195 -1.77 -20.84 -25.52
C LEU A 195 -1.74 -21.13 -27.02
N GLY A 196 -2.62 -20.50 -27.81
CA GLY A 196 -2.59 -20.57 -29.27
C GLY A 196 -1.26 -20.03 -29.83
N LEU A 197 -0.83 -18.86 -29.37
CA LEU A 197 0.45 -18.25 -29.78
C LEU A 197 1.65 -19.12 -29.37
N GLU A 198 1.65 -19.70 -28.17
CA GLU A 198 2.69 -20.63 -27.71
C GLU A 198 2.81 -21.86 -28.62
N SER A 199 1.70 -22.27 -29.22
CA SER A 199 1.60 -23.41 -30.12
C SER A 199 1.80 -23.04 -31.58
N ASN A 200 2.17 -21.78 -31.88
CA ASN A 200 2.28 -21.23 -33.27
C ASN A 200 0.98 -21.39 -34.09
N LEU A 201 -0.18 -21.32 -33.46
CA LEU A 201 -1.46 -21.34 -34.14
C LEU A 201 -1.84 -19.94 -34.60
N ASP A 202 -2.61 -19.88 -35.69
CA ASP A 202 -3.23 -18.63 -36.12
C ASP A 202 -4.37 -18.25 -35.17
N VAL A 203 -4.16 -17.18 -34.40
CA VAL A 203 -5.12 -16.67 -33.43
C VAL A 203 -5.91 -15.45 -33.94
N SER A 204 -5.82 -15.13 -35.22
CA SER A 204 -6.50 -13.98 -35.84
C SER A 204 -8.03 -14.08 -35.84
N VAL A 205 -8.57 -15.23 -35.45
CA VAL A 205 -10.02 -15.52 -35.39
C VAL A 205 -10.66 -15.11 -34.02
N TYR A 206 -9.87 -14.69 -33.05
CA TYR A 206 -10.32 -14.20 -31.76
C TYR A 206 -10.35 -12.67 -31.76
#